data_2572f075e796b5cd9aca98643f55c04c
#
_entry.id   2572f075e796b5cd9aca98643f55c04c
#
_cell.length_a   1.000
_cell.length_b   1.000
_cell.length_c   1.000
_cell.angle_alpha   90.00
_cell.angle_beta   90.00
_cell.angle_gamma   90.00
#
_symmetry.space_group_name_H-M   'P 1'
#
loop_
_entity.id
_entity.type
_entity.pdbx_description
1 polymer ?
#
loop_
_entity_poly.entity_id
_entity_poly.type
_entity_poly.pdbx_seq_one_letter_code
_entity_poly.pdbx_strand_id
1 'polypeptide(L)'
;MLLLIFSFRTDKERVNSLTRKKKLLYNTITSLTYQILTLVCGFILPRCFLTYYGSSVNGLVYSITQFMGFVSLAECGVGAVVQSALYKPLAEKDELLVSRIVVSSERFFRKIAVILCIYTAVLMAGYPFITLDSFDYLYTLGLILIISTSSFVQYYFSMSYRILLSADQLAFIQLGLQSVTILLNTVFSVALMRAGAGVHVVKLTTSLIFLIQPMALTLYVKKHYHLDERIELKGEPIEQKWNGLAQHIAAVVLGNTDIVVLKFFS
;
A
#
# COMPACT_ATOMS: atom_id res chain seq x y z
N MET A 1 21.00 7.11 -4.49
CA MET A 1 19.54 6.92 -4.57
C MET A 1 18.77 7.88 -3.64
N LEU A 2 19.05 7.93 -2.33
CA LEU A 2 18.48 8.91 -1.39
C LEU A 2 18.73 10.36 -1.79
N LEU A 3 19.94 10.70 -2.22
CA LEU A 3 20.30 12.03 -2.73
C LEU A 3 19.54 12.40 -4.02
N LEU A 4 19.22 11.45 -4.88
CA LEU A 4 18.35 11.67 -6.05
C LEU A 4 16.92 11.99 -5.61
N ILE A 5 16.35 11.26 -4.64
CA ILE A 5 14.97 11.51 -4.14
C ILE A 5 14.91 12.86 -3.42
N PHE A 6 15.93 13.23 -2.62
CA PHE A 6 16.02 14.53 -1.96
C PHE A 6 16.33 15.68 -2.92
N SER A 7 17.12 15.45 -3.98
CA SER A 7 17.38 16.42 -5.04
C SER A 7 16.15 16.71 -5.89
N PHE A 8 15.24 15.73 -6.06
CA PHE A 8 13.94 15.94 -6.71
C PHE A 8 12.97 16.78 -5.87
N ARG A 9 13.29 17.06 -4.61
CA ARG A 9 12.49 17.93 -3.75
C ARG A 9 12.43 19.39 -4.25
N THR A 10 13.34 19.83 -5.11
CA THR A 10 13.51 21.22 -5.47
C THR A 10 13.10 21.61 -6.90
N ASP A 11 12.79 20.67 -7.81
CA ASP A 11 12.70 21.06 -9.23
C ASP A 11 11.52 20.42 -9.98
N LYS A 12 10.33 21.06 -9.89
CA LYS A 12 9.15 20.73 -10.75
C LYS A 12 9.55 20.78 -12.23
N GLU A 13 10.37 21.74 -12.62
CA GLU A 13 10.87 21.90 -13.99
C GLU A 13 11.75 20.71 -14.41
N ARG A 14 12.61 20.21 -13.54
CA ARG A 14 13.47 19.05 -13.83
C ARG A 14 12.70 17.76 -14.05
N VAL A 15 11.66 17.50 -13.24
CA VAL A 15 10.84 16.28 -13.38
C VAL A 15 9.98 16.35 -14.64
N ASN A 16 9.41 17.53 -14.94
CA ASN A 16 8.62 17.75 -16.14
C ASN A 16 9.47 17.79 -17.44
N SER A 17 10.75 18.15 -17.34
CA SER A 17 11.71 18.12 -18.48
C SER A 17 12.27 16.74 -18.76
N LEU A 18 11.98 15.72 -17.93
CA LEU A 18 12.43 14.36 -18.20
C LEU A 18 11.77 13.80 -19.46
N THR A 19 12.60 13.42 -20.42
CA THR A 19 12.12 12.72 -21.60
C THR A 19 11.46 11.40 -21.22
N ARG A 20 10.49 10.94 -22.01
CA ARG A 20 9.77 9.66 -21.79
C ARG A 20 10.74 8.47 -21.61
N LYS A 21 11.85 8.46 -22.36
CA LYS A 21 12.90 7.42 -22.22
C LYS A 21 13.57 7.44 -20.85
N LYS A 22 13.85 8.63 -20.28
CA LYS A 22 14.44 8.76 -18.94
C LYS A 22 13.46 8.35 -17.85
N LYS A 23 12.20 8.74 -17.94
CA LYS A 23 11.15 8.30 -17.00
C LYS A 23 11.05 6.76 -17.00
N LEU A 24 11.02 6.13 -18.18
CA LEU A 24 11.00 4.67 -18.32
C LEU A 24 12.23 4.03 -17.67
N LEU A 25 13.43 4.52 -17.95
CA LEU A 25 14.68 3.99 -17.37
C LEU A 25 14.66 4.08 -15.83
N TYR A 26 14.27 5.23 -15.27
CA TYR A 26 14.17 5.40 -13.82
C TYR A 26 13.12 4.47 -13.21
N ASN A 27 11.95 4.31 -13.83
CA ASN A 27 10.92 3.37 -13.37
C ASN A 27 11.46 1.94 -13.35
N THR A 28 12.15 1.50 -14.40
CA THR A 28 12.71 0.14 -14.51
C THR A 28 13.78 -0.10 -13.44
N ILE A 29 14.76 0.80 -13.33
CA ILE A 29 15.84 0.65 -12.34
C ILE A 29 15.28 0.64 -10.92
N THR A 30 14.38 1.58 -10.60
CA THR A 30 13.82 1.68 -9.25
C THR A 30 12.92 0.48 -8.93
N SER A 31 12.17 -0.02 -9.93
CA SER A 31 11.35 -1.23 -9.76
C SER A 31 12.21 -2.46 -9.48
N LEU A 32 13.27 -2.68 -10.24
CA LEU A 32 14.21 -3.79 -10.00
C LEU A 32 14.87 -3.67 -8.63
N THR A 33 15.34 -2.47 -8.28
CA THR A 33 15.94 -2.21 -6.96
C THR A 33 14.95 -2.52 -5.83
N TYR A 34 13.70 -2.06 -5.95
CA TYR A 34 12.65 -2.33 -4.96
C TYR A 34 12.38 -3.83 -4.84
N GLN A 35 12.29 -4.56 -5.95
CA GLN A 35 12.07 -6.01 -5.93
C GLN A 35 13.21 -6.77 -5.25
N ILE A 36 14.47 -6.44 -5.56
CA ILE A 36 15.64 -7.03 -4.90
C ILE A 36 15.63 -6.74 -3.41
N LEU A 37 15.37 -5.49 -3.01
CA LEU A 37 15.28 -5.12 -1.60
C LEU A 37 14.15 -5.86 -0.89
N THR A 38 12.99 -6.00 -1.53
CA THR A 38 11.84 -6.74 -0.99
C THR A 38 12.19 -8.20 -0.76
N LEU A 39 12.88 -8.84 -1.69
CA LEU A 39 13.35 -10.21 -1.54
C LEU A 39 14.32 -10.34 -0.37
N VAL A 40 15.37 -9.52 -0.33
CA VAL A 40 16.38 -9.58 0.74
C VAL A 40 15.77 -9.32 2.12
N CYS A 41 14.99 -8.25 2.26
CA CYS A 41 14.30 -7.93 3.52
C CYS A 41 13.26 -8.98 3.90
N GLY A 42 12.58 -9.56 2.89
CA GLY A 42 11.59 -10.64 3.05
C GLY A 42 12.18 -11.95 3.56
N PHE A 43 13.48 -12.19 3.36
CA PHE A 43 14.19 -13.31 4.00
C PHE A 43 14.73 -12.96 5.39
N ILE A 44 15.22 -11.74 5.58
CA ILE A 44 15.83 -11.32 6.86
C ILE A 44 14.78 -11.23 7.97
N LEU A 45 13.66 -10.52 7.73
CA LEU A 45 12.67 -10.25 8.77
C LEU A 45 12.01 -11.52 9.34
N PRO A 46 11.46 -12.45 8.54
CA PRO A 46 10.85 -13.66 9.08
C PRO A 46 11.86 -14.53 9.84
N ARG A 47 13.11 -14.62 9.37
CA ARG A 47 14.16 -15.35 10.07
C ARG A 47 14.44 -14.72 11.43
N CYS A 48 14.55 -13.41 11.53
CA CYS A 48 14.72 -12.72 12.80
C CYS A 48 13.50 -12.92 13.71
N PHE A 49 12.28 -12.79 13.19
CA PHE A 49 11.06 -13.06 13.95
C PHE A 49 11.02 -14.47 14.54
N LEU A 50 11.36 -15.48 13.74
CA LEU A 50 11.44 -16.87 14.20
C LEU A 50 12.50 -17.06 15.30
N THR A 51 13.66 -16.42 15.15
CA THR A 51 14.77 -16.54 16.09
C THR A 51 14.47 -15.88 17.45
N TYR A 52 13.86 -14.69 17.45
CA TYR A 52 13.65 -13.90 18.66
C TYR A 52 12.31 -14.15 19.35
N TYR A 53 11.26 -14.49 18.59
CA TYR A 53 9.89 -14.62 19.13
C TYR A 53 9.29 -16.01 18.95
N GLY A 54 9.94 -16.90 18.20
CA GLY A 54 9.46 -18.25 17.94
C GLY A 54 8.40 -18.34 16.85
N SER A 55 8.03 -19.58 16.52
CA SER A 55 7.12 -19.90 15.42
C SER A 55 5.68 -19.47 15.69
N SER A 56 5.19 -19.61 16.92
CA SER A 56 3.81 -19.26 17.28
C SER A 56 3.52 -17.78 17.08
N VAL A 57 4.41 -16.89 17.58
CA VAL A 57 4.25 -15.43 17.40
C VAL A 57 4.40 -15.03 15.95
N ASN A 58 5.37 -15.62 15.23
CA ASN A 58 5.52 -15.36 13.80
C ASN A 58 4.28 -15.78 13.00
N GLY A 59 3.70 -16.94 13.33
CA GLY A 59 2.46 -17.44 12.75
C GLY A 59 1.27 -16.51 13.00
N LEU A 60 1.11 -16.01 14.23
CA LEU A 60 0.08 -15.05 14.60
C LEU A 60 0.19 -13.75 13.77
N VAL A 61 1.39 -13.16 13.75
CA VAL A 61 1.65 -11.93 12.99
C VAL A 61 1.41 -12.14 11.50
N TYR A 62 1.85 -13.27 10.94
CA TYR A 62 1.64 -13.61 9.55
C TYR A 62 0.15 -13.75 9.23
N SER A 63 -0.62 -14.48 10.06
CA SER A 63 -2.06 -14.66 9.88
C SER A 63 -2.80 -13.32 9.90
N ILE A 64 -2.54 -12.46 10.89
CA ILE A 64 -3.13 -11.11 10.95
C ILE A 64 -2.80 -10.31 9.67
N THR A 65 -1.54 -10.36 9.21
CA THR A 65 -1.12 -9.66 7.99
C THR A 65 -1.83 -10.19 6.75
N GLN A 66 -2.05 -11.50 6.64
CA GLN A 66 -2.81 -12.10 5.54
C GLN A 66 -4.28 -11.68 5.56
N PHE A 67 -4.91 -11.64 6.74
CA PHE A 67 -6.28 -11.11 6.85
C PHE A 67 -6.36 -9.64 6.40
N MET A 68 -5.40 -8.80 6.77
CA MET A 68 -5.35 -7.42 6.27
C MET A 68 -5.13 -7.36 4.75
N GLY A 69 -4.44 -8.34 4.17
CA GLY A 69 -4.20 -8.46 2.73
C GLY A 69 -5.45 -8.64 1.88
N PHE A 70 -6.54 -9.19 2.43
CA PHE A 70 -7.80 -9.33 1.67
C PHE A 70 -8.36 -8.00 1.18
N VAL A 71 -8.11 -6.92 1.89
CA VAL A 71 -8.58 -5.58 1.48
C VAL A 71 -7.87 -5.11 0.21
N SER A 72 -6.64 -5.55 -0.05
CA SER A 72 -5.91 -5.23 -1.27
C SER A 72 -6.57 -5.74 -2.55
N LEU A 73 -7.46 -6.73 -2.46
CA LEU A 73 -8.23 -7.22 -3.60
C LEU A 73 -9.14 -6.12 -4.19
N ALA A 74 -9.68 -5.24 -3.33
CA ALA A 74 -10.48 -4.10 -3.79
C ALA A 74 -9.63 -3.04 -4.51
N GLU A 75 -8.34 -2.95 -4.21
CA GLU A 75 -7.41 -2.01 -4.84
C GLU A 75 -7.13 -2.34 -6.31
N CYS A 76 -6.82 -3.60 -6.59
CA CYS A 76 -6.27 -4.00 -7.89
C CYS A 76 -7.21 -3.73 -9.06
N GLY A 77 -8.51 -4.00 -8.91
CA GLY A 77 -9.48 -3.77 -9.98
C GLY A 77 -9.74 -2.30 -10.27
N VAL A 78 -9.95 -1.51 -9.23
CA VAL A 78 -10.27 -0.07 -9.37
C VAL A 78 -9.03 0.74 -9.72
N GLY A 79 -7.87 0.37 -9.18
CA GLY A 79 -6.61 1.06 -9.48
C GLY A 79 -6.29 1.12 -10.97
N ALA A 80 -6.44 0.00 -11.68
CA ALA A 80 -6.21 -0.07 -13.12
C ALA A 80 -7.20 0.80 -13.92
N VAL A 81 -8.47 0.83 -13.53
CA VAL A 81 -9.50 1.66 -14.18
C VAL A 81 -9.22 3.15 -13.98
N VAL A 82 -8.90 3.57 -12.75
CA VAL A 82 -8.52 4.96 -12.44
C VAL A 82 -7.27 5.36 -13.21
N GLN A 83 -6.26 4.49 -13.24
CA GLN A 83 -5.02 4.75 -13.96
C GLN A 83 -5.26 4.94 -15.46
N SER A 84 -6.09 4.09 -16.09
CA SER A 84 -6.42 4.21 -17.51
C SER A 84 -7.19 5.49 -17.81
N ALA A 85 -8.12 5.90 -16.93
CA ALA A 85 -8.88 7.13 -17.07
C ALA A 85 -7.99 8.40 -17.00
N LEU A 86 -6.86 8.33 -16.29
CA LEU A 86 -5.92 9.44 -16.13
C LEU A 86 -5.00 9.65 -17.34
N TYR A 87 -4.76 8.64 -18.19
CA TYR A 87 -3.77 8.74 -19.27
C TYR A 87 -4.07 9.87 -20.28
N LYS A 88 -5.32 9.98 -20.74
CA LYS A 88 -5.71 10.99 -21.72
C LYS A 88 -5.66 12.40 -21.12
N PRO A 89 -6.30 12.70 -19.98
CA PRO A 89 -6.23 14.03 -19.35
C PRO A 89 -4.81 14.49 -19.02
N LEU A 90 -3.94 13.58 -18.57
CA LEU A 90 -2.53 13.90 -18.32
C LEU A 90 -1.76 14.25 -19.61
N ALA A 91 -2.05 13.55 -20.70
CA ALA A 91 -1.44 13.84 -22.01
C ALA A 91 -1.92 15.18 -22.60
N GLU A 92 -3.19 15.51 -22.42
CA GLU A 92 -3.82 16.75 -22.87
C GLU A 92 -3.58 17.93 -21.90
N LYS A 93 -2.98 17.68 -20.72
CA LYS A 93 -2.77 18.64 -19.63
C LYS A 93 -4.08 19.28 -19.13
N ASP A 94 -5.17 18.51 -19.13
CA ASP A 94 -6.46 18.91 -18.58
C ASP A 94 -6.46 18.76 -17.07
N GLU A 95 -5.96 19.78 -16.35
CA GLU A 95 -5.86 19.78 -14.89
C GLU A 95 -7.23 19.64 -14.21
N LEU A 96 -8.31 20.12 -14.85
CA LEU A 96 -9.67 20.03 -14.31
C LEU A 96 -10.17 18.58 -14.32
N LEU A 97 -10.00 17.88 -15.44
CA LEU A 97 -10.42 16.48 -15.54
C LEU A 97 -9.54 15.56 -14.69
N VAL A 98 -8.23 15.82 -14.62
CA VAL A 98 -7.32 15.12 -13.69
C VAL A 98 -7.80 15.29 -12.26
N SER A 99 -8.13 16.51 -11.82
CA SER A 99 -8.64 16.79 -10.48
C SER A 99 -9.94 16.04 -10.19
N ARG A 100 -10.89 16.01 -11.15
CA ARG A 100 -12.15 15.25 -11.00
C ARG A 100 -11.90 13.76 -10.80
N ILE A 101 -11.04 13.15 -11.60
CA ILE A 101 -10.72 11.72 -11.51
C ILE A 101 -10.03 11.41 -10.18
N VAL A 102 -9.06 12.22 -9.77
CA VAL A 102 -8.34 12.04 -8.51
C VAL A 102 -9.29 12.15 -7.31
N VAL A 103 -10.13 13.20 -7.26
CA VAL A 103 -11.10 13.41 -6.17
C VAL A 103 -12.16 12.29 -6.13
N SER A 104 -12.64 11.80 -7.30
CA SER A 104 -13.54 10.64 -7.34
C SER A 104 -12.85 9.38 -6.79
N SER A 105 -11.61 9.13 -7.18
CA SER A 105 -10.85 7.98 -6.70
C SER A 105 -10.56 8.09 -5.19
N GLU A 106 -10.24 9.28 -4.66
CA GLU A 106 -10.09 9.49 -3.22
C GLU A 106 -11.36 9.17 -2.44
N ARG A 107 -12.51 9.65 -2.91
CA ARG A 107 -13.81 9.34 -2.29
C ARG A 107 -14.08 7.83 -2.26
N PHE A 108 -13.71 7.13 -3.34
CA PHE A 108 -13.82 5.68 -3.39
C PHE A 108 -12.88 5.00 -2.39
N PHE A 109 -11.59 5.32 -2.37
CA PHE A 109 -10.63 4.69 -1.46
C PHE A 109 -10.86 5.05 0.01
N ARG A 110 -11.42 6.22 0.32
CA ARG A 110 -11.91 6.55 1.67
C ARG A 110 -13.04 5.63 2.10
N LYS A 111 -13.97 5.25 1.20
CA LYS A 111 -14.99 4.23 1.50
C LYS A 111 -14.37 2.86 1.78
N ILE A 112 -13.37 2.46 1.00
CA ILE A 112 -12.61 1.23 1.26
C ILE A 112 -11.90 1.29 2.62
N ALA A 113 -11.32 2.43 3.00
CA ALA A 113 -10.72 2.62 4.32
C ALA A 113 -11.74 2.47 5.47
N VAL A 114 -12.97 2.96 5.29
CA VAL A 114 -14.06 2.76 6.26
C VAL A 114 -14.47 1.27 6.33
N ILE A 115 -14.58 0.59 5.19
CA ILE A 115 -14.83 -0.86 5.15
C ILE A 115 -13.70 -1.62 5.88
N LEU A 116 -12.44 -1.21 5.67
CA LEU A 116 -11.29 -1.77 6.39
C LEU A 116 -11.41 -1.57 7.91
N CYS A 117 -11.89 -0.41 8.38
CA CYS A 117 -12.12 -0.18 9.81
C CYS A 117 -13.18 -1.14 10.37
N ILE A 118 -14.31 -1.32 9.65
CA ILE A 118 -15.37 -2.25 10.06
C ILE A 118 -14.83 -3.69 10.07
N TYR A 119 -14.12 -4.08 9.02
CA TYR A 119 -13.48 -5.39 8.92
C TYR A 119 -12.48 -5.63 10.06
N THR A 120 -11.64 -4.64 10.36
CA THR A 120 -10.71 -4.70 11.49
C THR A 120 -11.45 -4.85 12.82
N ALA A 121 -12.55 -4.11 13.03
CA ALA A 121 -13.35 -4.23 14.24
C ALA A 121 -13.95 -5.65 14.40
N VAL A 122 -14.43 -6.25 13.31
CA VAL A 122 -14.91 -7.64 13.30
C VAL A 122 -13.77 -8.62 13.63
N LEU A 123 -12.59 -8.43 13.03
CA LEU A 123 -11.42 -9.25 13.37
C LEU A 123 -11.01 -9.10 14.83
N MET A 124 -11.00 -7.88 15.37
CA MET A 124 -10.69 -7.63 16.78
C MET A 124 -11.71 -8.27 17.72
N ALA A 125 -12.97 -8.35 17.33
CA ALA A 125 -14.02 -9.00 18.13
C ALA A 125 -13.94 -10.52 18.07
N GLY A 126 -13.57 -11.12 16.94
CA GLY A 126 -13.64 -12.57 16.72
C GLY A 126 -12.31 -13.31 16.80
N TYR A 127 -11.27 -12.79 16.14
CA TYR A 127 -10.01 -13.51 15.98
C TYR A 127 -9.24 -13.81 17.29
N PRO A 128 -9.22 -12.90 18.30
CA PRO A 128 -8.59 -13.22 19.58
C PRO A 128 -9.18 -14.45 20.28
N PHE A 129 -10.47 -14.72 20.13
CA PHE A 129 -11.10 -15.93 20.71
C PHE A 129 -10.57 -17.22 20.10
N ILE A 130 -10.19 -17.19 18.82
CA ILE A 130 -9.63 -18.36 18.11
C ILE A 130 -8.20 -18.65 18.60
N THR A 131 -7.51 -17.63 19.12
CA THR A 131 -6.09 -17.73 19.54
C THR A 131 -5.90 -17.80 21.05
N LEU A 132 -6.97 -17.86 21.84
CA LEU A 132 -6.92 -17.86 23.32
C LEU A 132 -6.07 -18.97 23.91
N ASP A 133 -6.00 -20.15 23.27
CA ASP A 133 -5.18 -21.28 23.74
C ASP A 133 -3.68 -20.98 23.70
N SER A 134 -3.26 -20.01 22.89
CA SER A 134 -1.84 -19.71 22.67
C SER A 134 -1.45 -18.28 23.05
N PHE A 135 -2.39 -17.33 23.02
CA PHE A 135 -2.14 -15.90 23.25
C PHE A 135 -3.27 -15.26 24.04
N ASP A 136 -2.90 -14.32 24.92
CA ASP A 136 -3.87 -13.50 25.62
C ASP A 136 -4.70 -12.64 24.65
N TYR A 137 -5.98 -12.41 25.00
CA TYR A 137 -6.93 -11.64 24.21
C TYR A 137 -6.39 -10.24 23.87
N LEU A 138 -5.90 -9.51 24.89
CA LEU A 138 -5.37 -8.15 24.71
C LEU A 138 -4.10 -8.12 23.87
N TYR A 139 -3.29 -9.18 23.95
CA TYR A 139 -2.08 -9.32 23.14
C TYR A 139 -2.41 -9.37 21.65
N THR A 140 -3.35 -10.24 21.27
CA THR A 140 -3.79 -10.39 19.86
C THR A 140 -4.51 -9.15 19.36
N LEU A 141 -5.39 -8.57 20.17
CA LEU A 141 -6.13 -7.34 19.86
C LEU A 141 -5.18 -6.17 19.57
N GLY A 142 -4.17 -5.98 20.42
CA GLY A 142 -3.16 -4.94 20.24
C GLY A 142 -2.37 -5.11 18.94
N LEU A 143 -2.01 -6.34 18.55
CA LEU A 143 -1.33 -6.60 17.27
C LEU A 143 -2.23 -6.29 16.07
N ILE A 144 -3.51 -6.67 16.09
CA ILE A 144 -4.45 -6.36 15.01
C ILE A 144 -4.56 -4.84 14.84
N LEU A 145 -4.75 -4.10 15.93
CA LEU A 145 -4.86 -2.63 15.89
C LEU A 145 -3.60 -1.99 15.30
N ILE A 146 -2.42 -2.40 15.75
CA ILE A 146 -1.15 -1.85 15.29
C ILE A 146 -0.93 -2.12 13.79
N ILE A 147 -1.17 -3.35 13.35
CA ILE A 147 -0.94 -3.76 11.95
C ILE A 147 -1.96 -3.07 11.02
N SER A 148 -3.23 -2.96 11.43
CA SER A 148 -4.27 -2.34 10.62
C SER A 148 -4.08 -0.83 10.42
N THR A 149 -3.44 -0.14 11.36
CA THR A 149 -3.23 1.32 11.30
C THR A 149 -2.48 1.75 10.05
N SER A 150 -1.40 1.05 9.69
CA SER A 150 -0.62 1.38 8.49
C SER A 150 -1.42 1.18 7.20
N SER A 151 -2.21 0.11 7.14
CA SER A 151 -3.08 -0.16 5.99
C SER A 151 -4.18 0.90 5.85
N PHE A 152 -4.84 1.26 6.96
CA PHE A 152 -5.85 2.33 6.96
C PHE A 152 -5.31 3.65 6.40
N VAL A 153 -4.16 4.10 6.91
CA VAL A 153 -3.56 5.38 6.47
C VAL A 153 -3.18 5.34 4.99
N GLN A 154 -2.71 4.20 4.50
CA GLN A 154 -2.35 4.02 3.10
C GLN A 154 -3.57 4.17 2.18
N TYR A 155 -4.70 3.53 2.49
CA TYR A 155 -5.94 3.65 1.70
C TYR A 155 -6.58 5.02 1.81
N TYR A 156 -6.57 5.61 2.98
CA TYR A 156 -7.23 6.89 3.23
C TYR A 156 -6.52 8.07 2.57
N PHE A 157 -5.19 8.11 2.59
CA PHE A 157 -4.42 9.30 2.21
C PHE A 157 -3.65 9.18 0.89
N SER A 158 -3.17 8.01 0.51
CA SER A 158 -2.15 7.96 -0.54
C SER A 158 -2.50 7.15 -1.78
N MET A 159 -3.56 6.36 -1.74
CA MET A 159 -3.84 5.41 -2.82
C MET A 159 -4.08 6.10 -4.16
N SER A 160 -4.91 7.13 -4.19
CA SER A 160 -5.19 7.91 -5.42
C SER A 160 -3.94 8.59 -5.96
N TYR A 161 -3.07 9.08 -5.08
CA TYR A 161 -1.82 9.74 -5.49
C TYR A 161 -0.80 8.74 -6.06
N ARG A 162 -0.77 7.51 -5.53
CA ARG A 162 0.04 6.42 -6.10
C ARG A 162 -0.39 6.13 -7.54
N ILE A 163 -1.68 6.04 -7.77
CA ILE A 163 -2.25 5.78 -9.11
C ILE A 163 -1.96 6.96 -10.05
N LEU A 164 -2.12 8.21 -9.59
CA LEU A 164 -1.80 9.40 -10.36
C LEU A 164 -0.32 9.40 -10.81
N LEU A 165 0.61 9.16 -9.89
CA LEU A 165 2.04 9.11 -10.22
C LEU A 165 2.38 7.96 -11.17
N SER A 166 1.72 6.81 -11.04
CA SER A 166 1.87 5.69 -11.96
C SER A 166 1.36 6.04 -13.36
N ALA A 167 0.21 6.73 -13.45
CA ALA A 167 -0.35 7.18 -14.73
C ALA A 167 0.55 8.23 -15.44
N ASP A 168 1.19 9.13 -14.67
CA ASP A 168 2.13 10.14 -15.19
C ASP A 168 3.56 9.59 -15.40
N GLN A 169 3.73 8.28 -15.33
CA GLN A 169 5.05 7.61 -15.50
C GLN A 169 6.09 8.04 -14.44
N LEU A 170 5.65 8.51 -13.29
CA LEU A 170 6.47 8.90 -12.14
C LEU A 170 6.49 7.84 -11.03
N ALA A 171 6.21 6.58 -11.35
CA ALA A 171 6.20 5.46 -10.39
C ALA A 171 7.52 5.29 -9.65
N PHE A 172 8.67 5.73 -10.23
CA PHE A 172 9.97 5.67 -9.58
C PHE A 172 10.02 6.47 -8.26
N ILE A 173 9.22 7.52 -8.11
CA ILE A 173 9.13 8.31 -6.86
C ILE A 173 8.50 7.45 -5.76
N GLN A 174 7.37 6.81 -6.05
CA GLN A 174 6.69 5.91 -5.15
C GLN A 174 7.56 4.72 -4.78
N LEU A 175 8.15 4.03 -5.77
CA LEU A 175 8.99 2.86 -5.57
C LEU A 175 10.27 3.22 -4.80
N GLY A 176 10.82 4.41 -5.03
CA GLY A 176 11.94 4.93 -4.25
C GLY A 176 11.59 5.13 -2.77
N LEU A 177 10.43 5.75 -2.47
CA LEU A 177 9.94 5.89 -1.10
C LEU A 177 9.68 4.53 -0.45
N GLN A 178 9.08 3.58 -1.18
CA GLN A 178 8.88 2.21 -0.69
C GLN A 178 10.19 1.51 -0.38
N SER A 179 11.21 1.68 -1.23
CA SER A 179 12.55 1.09 -1.01
C SER A 179 13.19 1.62 0.27
N VAL A 180 13.09 2.92 0.52
CA VAL A 180 13.59 3.54 1.76
C VAL A 180 12.81 3.02 2.96
N THR A 181 11.50 2.99 2.87
CA THR A 181 10.62 2.53 3.96
C THR A 181 10.92 1.07 4.34
N ILE A 182 11.08 0.16 3.36
CA ILE A 182 11.36 -1.25 3.65
C ILE A 182 12.75 -1.45 4.26
N LEU A 183 13.74 -0.68 3.83
CA LEU A 183 15.08 -0.69 4.42
C LEU A 183 15.06 -0.18 5.87
N LEU A 184 14.44 0.97 6.12
CA LEU A 184 14.29 1.52 7.48
C LEU A 184 13.54 0.53 8.37
N ASN A 185 12.42 -0.03 7.91
CA ASN A 185 11.67 -1.03 8.64
C ASN A 185 12.55 -2.24 9.00
N THR A 186 13.33 -2.75 8.06
CA THR A 186 14.18 -3.92 8.31
C THR A 186 15.26 -3.61 9.33
N VAL A 187 15.96 -2.47 9.18
CA VAL A 187 17.03 -2.07 10.09
C VAL A 187 16.50 -1.82 11.50
N PHE A 188 15.43 -1.03 11.64
CA PHE A 188 14.86 -0.75 12.97
C PHE A 188 14.25 -1.97 13.62
N SER A 189 13.52 -2.82 12.86
CA SER A 189 12.96 -4.06 13.41
C SER A 189 14.03 -5.00 13.91
N VAL A 190 15.11 -5.22 13.15
CA VAL A 190 16.23 -6.08 13.57
C VAL A 190 16.95 -5.47 14.78
N ALA A 191 17.17 -4.16 14.81
CA ALA A 191 17.81 -3.49 15.94
C ALA A 191 16.97 -3.64 17.23
N LEU A 192 15.65 -3.42 17.15
CA LEU A 192 14.74 -3.57 18.28
C LEU A 192 14.66 -5.01 18.76
N MET A 193 14.58 -5.99 17.85
CA MET A 193 14.59 -7.41 18.21
C MET A 193 15.88 -7.81 18.94
N ARG A 194 17.05 -7.31 18.46
CA ARG A 194 18.35 -7.53 19.14
C ARG A 194 18.42 -6.88 20.52
N ALA A 195 17.76 -5.74 20.69
CA ALA A 195 17.65 -5.04 21.97
C ALA A 195 16.65 -5.70 22.95
N GLY A 196 15.98 -6.79 22.55
CA GLY A 196 15.01 -7.50 23.40
C GLY A 196 13.63 -6.84 23.48
N ALA A 197 13.28 -5.95 22.53
CA ALA A 197 11.99 -5.29 22.51
C ALA A 197 10.85 -6.30 22.24
N GLY A 198 9.68 -6.10 22.85
CA GLY A 198 8.50 -6.93 22.61
C GLY A 198 7.92 -6.75 21.20
N VAL A 199 7.18 -7.75 20.73
CA VAL A 199 6.59 -7.77 19.37
C VAL A 199 5.74 -6.55 19.08
N HIS A 200 4.96 -6.06 20.04
CA HIS A 200 4.13 -4.87 19.90
C HIS A 200 4.96 -3.62 19.57
N VAL A 201 6.11 -3.45 20.25
CA VAL A 201 7.01 -2.31 20.00
C VAL A 201 7.59 -2.38 18.60
N VAL A 202 8.04 -3.57 18.17
CA VAL A 202 8.56 -3.79 16.82
C VAL A 202 7.49 -3.51 15.75
N LYS A 203 6.27 -4.02 15.95
CA LYS A 203 5.17 -3.81 15.01
C LYS A 203 4.66 -2.37 15.01
N LEU A 204 4.62 -1.71 16.16
CA LEU A 204 4.31 -0.28 16.24
C LEU A 204 5.34 0.56 15.46
N THR A 205 6.62 0.29 15.66
CA THR A 205 7.70 0.95 14.90
C THR A 205 7.55 0.69 13.39
N THR A 206 7.25 -0.55 13.00
CA THR A 206 6.93 -0.90 11.61
C THR A 206 5.79 -0.03 11.08
N SER A 207 4.68 0.04 11.79
CA SER A 207 3.52 0.83 11.37
C SER A 207 3.86 2.32 11.24
N LEU A 208 4.58 2.89 12.19
CA LEU A 208 5.03 4.29 12.14
C LEU A 208 5.95 4.56 10.93
N ILE A 209 6.89 3.66 10.64
CA ILE A 209 7.77 3.78 9.48
C ILE A 209 6.96 3.75 8.18
N PHE A 210 5.96 2.86 8.09
CA PHE A 210 5.10 2.77 6.91
C PHE A 210 4.18 3.98 6.72
N LEU A 211 3.96 4.83 7.75
CA LEU A 211 3.26 6.12 7.59
C LEU A 211 4.08 7.17 6.83
N ILE A 212 5.41 7.05 6.81
CA ILE A 212 6.28 8.01 6.12
C ILE A 212 5.95 8.07 4.62
N GLN A 213 5.70 6.93 4.00
CA GLN A 213 5.42 6.85 2.57
C GLN A 213 4.15 7.61 2.15
N PRO A 214 2.94 7.36 2.73
CA PRO A 214 1.73 8.09 2.38
C PRO A 214 1.86 9.59 2.65
N MET A 215 2.50 9.99 3.74
CA MET A 215 2.73 11.39 4.05
C MET A 215 3.63 12.06 3.01
N ALA A 216 4.76 11.44 2.67
CA ALA A 216 5.70 11.96 1.68
C ALA A 216 5.06 12.05 0.28
N LEU A 217 4.26 11.05 -0.12
CA LEU A 217 3.53 11.06 -1.39
C LEU A 217 2.48 12.17 -1.44
N THR A 218 1.70 12.33 -0.38
CA THR A 218 0.70 13.40 -0.27
C THR A 218 1.35 14.77 -0.39
N LEU A 219 2.44 15.00 0.34
CA LEU A 219 3.18 16.25 0.27
C LEU A 219 3.77 16.51 -1.13
N TYR A 220 4.30 15.45 -1.76
CA TYR A 220 4.84 15.55 -3.12
C TYR A 220 3.76 15.94 -4.12
N VAL A 221 2.63 15.25 -4.12
CA VAL A 221 1.53 15.49 -5.08
C VAL A 221 0.92 16.87 -4.86
N LYS A 222 0.62 17.26 -3.62
CA LYS A 222 0.07 18.59 -3.32
C LYS A 222 1.00 19.73 -3.73
N LYS A 223 2.32 19.49 -3.73
CA LYS A 223 3.30 20.50 -4.16
C LYS A 223 3.45 20.59 -5.69
N HIS A 224 3.28 19.45 -6.41
CA HIS A 224 3.64 19.37 -7.83
C HIS A 224 2.42 19.39 -8.76
N TYR A 225 1.24 19.03 -8.27
CA TYR A 225 -0.01 19.04 -9.04
C TYR A 225 -0.96 20.08 -8.48
N HIS A 226 -1.57 20.85 -9.39
CA HIS A 226 -2.62 21.81 -9.04
C HIS A 226 -3.97 21.07 -9.03
N LEU A 227 -4.23 20.33 -7.95
CA LEU A 227 -5.47 19.59 -7.78
C LEU A 227 -6.48 20.47 -7.04
N ASP A 228 -7.65 20.67 -7.63
CA ASP A 228 -8.77 21.32 -6.96
C ASP A 228 -9.55 20.28 -6.14
N GLU A 229 -9.25 20.23 -4.82
CA GLU A 229 -9.91 19.29 -3.89
C GLU A 229 -11.40 19.62 -3.65
N ARG A 230 -11.86 20.84 -4.02
CA ARG A 230 -13.24 21.31 -3.80
C ARG A 230 -14.12 21.13 -5.02
N ILE A 231 -13.60 20.53 -6.08
CA ILE A 231 -14.33 20.41 -7.34
C ILE A 231 -15.63 19.62 -7.15
N GLU A 232 -16.73 20.18 -7.64
CA GLU A 232 -18.00 19.45 -7.70
C GLU A 232 -17.94 18.37 -8.78
N LEU A 233 -18.21 17.13 -8.38
CA LEU A 233 -18.34 16.03 -9.32
C LEU A 233 -19.72 16.12 -9.99
N LYS A 234 -19.79 16.75 -11.15
CA LYS A 234 -20.95 16.67 -12.03
C LYS A 234 -20.91 15.35 -12.79
N GLY A 235 -21.60 14.33 -12.26
CA GLY A 235 -21.54 12.95 -12.75
C GLY A 235 -20.37 12.16 -12.17
N GLU A 236 -20.25 10.90 -12.56
CA GLU A 236 -19.18 9.99 -12.12
C GLU A 236 -18.10 9.93 -13.21
N PRO A 237 -16.92 10.53 -12.99
CA PRO A 237 -15.86 10.53 -14.00
C PRO A 237 -15.22 9.15 -14.23
N ILE A 238 -15.51 8.18 -13.36
CA ILE A 238 -14.99 6.82 -13.43
C ILE A 238 -16.16 5.83 -13.38
N GLU A 239 -16.93 5.77 -14.47
CA GLU A 239 -18.14 4.93 -14.56
C GLU A 239 -17.85 3.44 -14.39
N GLN A 240 -16.68 2.98 -14.85
CA GLN A 240 -16.32 1.56 -14.89
C GLN A 240 -15.65 1.03 -13.61
N LYS A 241 -15.50 1.84 -12.53
CA LYS A 241 -14.80 1.41 -11.30
C LYS A 241 -15.41 0.16 -10.65
N TRP A 242 -16.74 0.03 -10.66
CA TRP A 242 -17.43 -1.14 -10.12
C TRP A 242 -17.27 -2.36 -11.01
N ASN A 243 -17.24 -2.18 -12.34
CA ASN A 243 -16.98 -3.26 -13.28
C ASN A 243 -15.54 -3.77 -13.14
N GLY A 244 -14.55 -2.86 -12.97
CA GLY A 244 -13.16 -3.22 -12.71
C GLY A 244 -12.99 -4.01 -11.41
N LEU A 245 -13.67 -3.60 -10.34
CA LEU A 245 -13.70 -4.33 -9.07
C LEU A 245 -14.30 -5.74 -9.25
N ALA A 246 -15.46 -5.85 -9.87
CA ALA A 246 -16.14 -7.12 -10.10
C ALA A 246 -15.29 -8.08 -10.96
N GLN A 247 -14.67 -7.59 -12.04
CA GLN A 247 -13.78 -8.38 -12.89
C GLN A 247 -12.56 -8.89 -12.11
N HIS A 248 -11.97 -8.05 -11.25
CA HIS A 248 -10.81 -8.46 -10.46
C HIS A 248 -11.17 -9.51 -9.41
N ILE A 249 -12.29 -9.33 -8.70
CA ILE A 249 -12.80 -10.33 -7.75
C ILE A 249 -13.07 -11.65 -8.48
N ALA A 250 -13.72 -11.61 -9.64
CA ALA A 250 -13.97 -12.80 -10.45
C ALA A 250 -12.67 -13.51 -10.87
N ALA A 251 -11.65 -12.75 -11.31
CA ALA A 251 -10.34 -13.29 -11.68
C ALA A 251 -9.63 -13.96 -10.50
N VAL A 252 -9.69 -13.35 -9.29
CA VAL A 252 -9.10 -13.93 -8.07
C VAL A 252 -9.85 -15.19 -7.65
N VAL A 253 -11.16 -15.18 -7.69
CA VAL A 253 -11.98 -16.37 -7.37
C VAL A 253 -11.67 -17.50 -8.35
N LEU A 254 -11.66 -17.23 -9.65
CA LEU A 254 -11.35 -18.23 -10.68
C LEU A 254 -9.93 -18.78 -10.49
N GLY A 255 -8.93 -17.91 -10.30
CA GLY A 255 -7.52 -18.33 -10.14
C GLY A 255 -7.24 -19.15 -8.88
N ASN A 256 -8.10 -19.07 -7.85
CA ASN A 256 -7.96 -19.86 -6.63
C ASN A 256 -8.90 -21.07 -6.58
N THR A 257 -9.91 -21.13 -7.45
CA THR A 257 -10.89 -22.23 -7.48
C THR A 257 -10.23 -23.54 -7.84
N ASP A 258 -9.27 -23.55 -8.77
CA ASP A 258 -8.54 -24.76 -9.19
C ASP A 258 -7.84 -25.44 -8.01
N ILE A 259 -7.22 -24.66 -7.12
CA ILE A 259 -6.54 -25.16 -5.93
C ILE A 259 -7.54 -25.77 -4.93
N VAL A 260 -8.70 -25.13 -4.77
CA VAL A 260 -9.75 -25.60 -3.87
C VAL A 260 -10.36 -26.90 -4.41
N VAL A 261 -10.67 -26.94 -5.72
CA VAL A 261 -11.23 -28.12 -6.38
C VAL A 261 -10.26 -29.31 -6.29
N LEU A 262 -8.97 -29.09 -6.60
CA LEU A 262 -7.96 -30.15 -6.47
C LEU A 262 -7.89 -30.74 -5.05
N LYS A 263 -8.03 -29.87 -4.02
CA LYS A 263 -7.99 -30.31 -2.62
C LYS A 263 -9.24 -31.08 -2.19
N PHE A 264 -10.39 -30.87 -2.84
CA PHE A 264 -11.62 -31.61 -2.56
C PHE A 264 -11.68 -32.96 -3.28
N PHE A 265 -10.94 -33.14 -4.39
CA PHE A 265 -10.95 -34.35 -5.22
C PHE A 265 -9.66 -35.18 -5.08
N SER A 266 -8.68 -34.78 -4.29
CA SER A 266 -7.50 -35.56 -3.89
C SER A 266 -7.66 -36.16 -2.50
#